data_97a4f4d7d343380db0e1a0f5f78d8457
#
_entry.id   97a4f4d7d343380db0e1a0f5f78d8457
#
_cell.length_a   1.000
_cell.length_b   1.000
_cell.length_c   1.000
_cell.angle_alpha   90.00
_cell.angle_beta   90.00
_cell.angle_gamma   90.00
#
_symmetry.space_group_name_H-M   'P 1'
#
loop_
_entity.id
_entity.type
_entity.pdbx_description
1 polymer ?
#
loop_
_entity_poly.entity_id
_entity_poly.type
_entity_poly.pdbx_seq_one_letter_code
_entity_poly.pdbx_strand_id
1 'polypeptide(L)'
;MARALVIGGTLFIGRALVEQLLERGDDVVIMHRGRGTPFGPRVDEIPCDRNDIAAVRAALDGTRFDVVYDNVFDWQRGTTATQVSAAATAVKGLSRYVFTSSVAVYHPGGEYSEDVELVPSDYPNSYGAQKADSERALFALHREQGLPVATLRPAFIYGQHNPFEREAFFWDRLLAGRPIVIPDDGLATMQWVYSQDVARAAILASETSVANGHAYNLANYPPITQADFVRLLAGIVGKDADLVHVARERIQKLGGGLFAPPYYFGAYLDLPPVTARVDRVRSELGLELTPLQDGLRETFRWYEQQQRPQPDFSWEDEVLASTE
;
A
#
# COMPACT_ATOMS: atom_id res chain seq x y z
N MET A 1 7.04 -17.17 -19.18
CA MET A 1 7.10 -15.79 -19.72
C MET A 1 5.67 -15.39 -20.02
N ALA A 2 5.10 -14.51 -19.22
CA ALA A 2 3.75 -14.00 -19.36
C ALA A 2 3.78 -12.57 -19.90
N ARG A 3 2.76 -12.15 -20.64
CA ARG A 3 2.55 -10.75 -21.00
C ARG A 3 1.68 -10.07 -19.95
N ALA A 4 2.27 -9.17 -19.18
CA ALA A 4 1.68 -8.55 -18.04
C ALA A 4 1.38 -7.06 -18.27
N LEU A 5 0.16 -6.61 -17.95
CA LEU A 5 -0.18 -5.20 -17.85
C LEU A 5 -0.11 -4.77 -16.39
N VAL A 6 0.70 -3.75 -16.08
CA VAL A 6 0.77 -3.15 -14.75
C VAL A 6 0.17 -1.74 -14.81
N ILE A 7 -1.03 -1.57 -14.26
CA ILE A 7 -1.66 -0.27 -14.11
C ILE A 7 -1.06 0.39 -12.87
N GLY A 8 -0.21 1.44 -13.09
CA GLY A 8 0.51 2.09 -12.00
C GLY A 8 1.85 1.44 -11.64
N GLY A 9 2.67 1.09 -12.64
CA GLY A 9 3.96 0.42 -12.48
C GLY A 9 5.17 1.32 -12.21
N THR A 10 5.02 2.64 -12.06
CA THR A 10 6.17 3.56 -12.06
C THR A 10 6.69 3.94 -10.68
N LEU A 11 5.95 3.68 -9.62
CA LEU A 11 6.25 4.11 -8.27
C LEU A 11 5.88 3.02 -7.24
N PHE A 12 6.64 2.95 -6.13
CA PHE A 12 6.37 2.16 -4.94
C PHE A 12 6.04 0.68 -5.24
N ILE A 13 4.88 0.17 -4.79
CA ILE A 13 4.50 -1.25 -4.99
C ILE A 13 4.45 -1.65 -6.47
N GLY A 14 3.96 -0.76 -7.33
CA GLY A 14 3.92 -1.03 -8.76
C GLY A 14 5.32 -1.12 -9.38
N ARG A 15 6.25 -0.28 -8.91
CA ARG A 15 7.65 -0.35 -9.31
C ARG A 15 8.31 -1.66 -8.84
N ALA A 16 8.12 -2.04 -7.57
CA ALA A 16 8.61 -3.30 -7.02
C ALA A 16 8.08 -4.52 -7.82
N LEU A 17 6.80 -4.47 -8.20
CA LEU A 17 6.18 -5.50 -9.03
C LEU A 17 6.81 -5.57 -10.43
N VAL A 18 7.00 -4.44 -11.10
CA VAL A 18 7.63 -4.40 -12.42
C VAL A 18 9.07 -4.91 -12.37
N GLU A 19 9.85 -4.53 -11.35
CA GLU A 19 11.20 -5.03 -11.14
C GLU A 19 11.23 -6.56 -11.06
N GLN A 20 10.37 -7.16 -10.23
CA GLN A 20 10.28 -8.61 -10.07
C GLN A 20 9.79 -9.33 -11.36
N LEU A 21 8.82 -8.75 -12.08
CA LEU A 21 8.36 -9.31 -13.35
C LEU A 21 9.48 -9.32 -14.42
N LEU A 22 10.24 -8.21 -14.50
CA LEU A 22 11.38 -8.11 -15.42
C LEU A 22 12.52 -9.07 -15.07
N GLU A 23 12.81 -9.26 -13.76
CA GLU A 23 13.79 -10.26 -13.30
C GLU A 23 13.39 -11.69 -13.66
N ARG A 24 12.10 -11.99 -13.73
CA ARG A 24 11.55 -13.26 -14.18
C ARG A 24 11.59 -13.44 -15.72
N GLY A 25 11.84 -12.35 -16.44
CA GLY A 25 11.82 -12.34 -17.90
C GLY A 25 10.42 -12.22 -18.50
N ASP A 26 9.44 -11.66 -17.78
CA ASP A 26 8.10 -11.42 -18.31
C ASP A 26 8.07 -10.21 -19.26
N ASP A 27 7.15 -10.21 -20.23
CA ASP A 27 6.87 -9.09 -21.14
C ASP A 27 5.95 -8.09 -20.41
N VAL A 28 6.50 -6.94 -20.01
CA VAL A 28 5.80 -5.99 -19.14
C VAL A 28 5.39 -4.74 -19.90
N VAL A 29 4.10 -4.44 -19.82
CA VAL A 29 3.50 -3.17 -20.30
C VAL A 29 3.02 -2.38 -19.09
N ILE A 30 3.37 -1.08 -19.02
CA ILE A 30 2.95 -0.21 -17.93
C ILE A 30 1.93 0.80 -18.44
N MET A 31 0.75 0.85 -17.80
CA MET A 31 -0.23 1.92 -17.99
C MET A 31 -0.02 3.02 -16.93
N HIS A 32 0.22 4.26 -17.39
CA HIS A 32 0.43 5.40 -16.51
C HIS A 32 0.03 6.74 -17.17
N ARG A 33 0.00 7.83 -16.40
CA ARG A 33 -0.44 9.16 -16.88
C ARG A 33 0.60 9.95 -17.72
N GLY A 34 1.55 9.27 -18.37
CA GLY A 34 2.47 9.92 -19.32
C GLY A 34 3.66 10.66 -18.68
N ARG A 35 4.05 10.33 -17.45
CA ARG A 35 5.24 10.93 -16.79
C ARG A 35 6.55 10.19 -17.07
N GLY A 36 6.53 9.20 -17.98
CA GLY A 36 7.65 8.29 -18.26
C GLY A 36 7.81 7.19 -17.21
N THR A 37 8.73 6.27 -17.48
CA THR A 37 9.02 5.11 -16.63
C THR A 37 10.50 5.09 -16.23
N PRO A 38 10.86 4.60 -15.03
CA PRO A 38 12.25 4.41 -14.64
C PRO A 38 12.93 3.22 -15.35
N PHE A 39 12.19 2.46 -16.16
CA PHE A 39 12.66 1.20 -16.74
C PHE A 39 13.21 1.35 -18.18
N GLY A 40 12.98 2.50 -18.84
CA GLY A 40 13.41 2.74 -20.22
C GLY A 40 12.87 1.68 -21.19
N PRO A 41 13.68 1.20 -22.14
CA PRO A 41 13.22 0.29 -23.18
C PRO A 41 12.94 -1.16 -22.71
N ARG A 42 13.04 -1.42 -21.40
CA ARG A 42 12.74 -2.76 -20.84
C ARG A 42 11.24 -3.03 -20.69
N VAL A 43 10.41 -2.01 -20.86
CA VAL A 43 8.94 -2.09 -20.78
C VAL A 43 8.31 -1.32 -21.92
N ASP A 44 7.15 -1.76 -22.36
CA ASP A 44 6.26 -0.96 -23.20
C ASP A 44 5.37 -0.07 -22.32
N GLU A 45 4.94 1.08 -22.87
CA GLU A 45 4.16 2.07 -22.15
C GLU A 45 2.82 2.36 -22.82
N ILE A 46 1.75 2.46 -22.01
CA ILE A 46 0.44 2.93 -22.43
C ILE A 46 0.14 4.22 -21.65
N PRO A 47 0.35 5.41 -22.23
CA PRO A 47 -0.03 6.66 -21.61
C PRO A 47 -1.57 6.77 -21.53
N CYS A 48 -2.13 6.58 -20.34
CA CYS A 48 -3.58 6.60 -20.12
C CYS A 48 -3.90 6.96 -18.66
N ASP A 49 -4.91 7.82 -18.46
CA ASP A 49 -5.49 8.03 -17.14
C ASP A 49 -6.42 6.85 -16.82
N ARG A 50 -6.04 6.06 -15.82
CA ARG A 50 -6.81 4.90 -15.35
C ARG A 50 -8.25 5.26 -14.97
N ASN A 51 -8.52 6.51 -14.56
CA ASN A 51 -9.85 6.98 -14.18
C ASN A 51 -10.70 7.46 -15.38
N ASP A 52 -10.14 7.55 -16.57
CA ASP A 52 -10.89 7.81 -17.81
C ASP A 52 -11.32 6.48 -18.45
N ILE A 53 -12.59 6.12 -18.24
CA ILE A 53 -13.16 4.85 -18.72
C ILE A 53 -13.08 4.73 -20.25
N ALA A 54 -13.33 5.83 -20.97
CA ALA A 54 -13.32 5.81 -22.43
C ALA A 54 -11.89 5.62 -22.96
N ALA A 55 -10.93 6.34 -22.38
CA ALA A 55 -9.51 6.21 -22.72
C ALA A 55 -8.98 4.81 -22.39
N VAL A 56 -9.31 4.25 -21.22
CA VAL A 56 -8.91 2.89 -20.84
C VAL A 56 -9.43 1.85 -21.81
N ARG A 57 -10.72 1.93 -22.17
CA ARG A 57 -11.33 1.00 -23.15
C ARG A 57 -10.64 1.12 -24.51
N ALA A 58 -10.43 2.33 -25.00
CA ALA A 58 -9.78 2.57 -26.28
C ALA A 58 -8.32 2.08 -26.29
N ALA A 59 -7.58 2.32 -25.21
CA ALA A 59 -6.18 1.91 -25.08
C ALA A 59 -5.99 0.39 -24.95
N LEU A 60 -6.99 -0.32 -24.43
CA LEU A 60 -6.94 -1.76 -24.23
C LEU A 60 -7.71 -2.55 -25.29
N ASP A 61 -8.45 -1.89 -26.20
CA ASP A 61 -9.21 -2.57 -27.25
C ASP A 61 -8.26 -3.33 -28.19
N GLY A 62 -8.61 -4.59 -28.44
CA GLY A 62 -7.81 -5.48 -29.27
C GLY A 62 -6.48 -5.94 -28.66
N THR A 63 -6.11 -5.46 -27.47
CA THR A 63 -4.89 -5.91 -26.78
C THR A 63 -5.11 -7.26 -26.11
N ARG A 64 -3.99 -7.99 -25.89
CA ARG A 64 -4.00 -9.26 -25.16
C ARG A 64 -2.93 -9.22 -24.08
N PHE A 65 -3.35 -9.58 -22.87
CA PHE A 65 -2.47 -9.78 -21.73
C PHE A 65 -2.86 -11.08 -21.03
N ASP A 66 -1.87 -11.78 -20.52
CA ASP A 66 -2.12 -12.96 -19.69
C ASP A 66 -2.61 -12.54 -18.29
N VAL A 67 -1.98 -11.48 -17.75
CA VAL A 67 -2.28 -10.98 -16.41
C VAL A 67 -2.40 -9.44 -16.41
N VAL A 68 -3.34 -8.93 -15.64
CA VAL A 68 -3.44 -7.49 -15.33
C VAL A 68 -3.26 -7.30 -13.82
N TYR A 69 -2.36 -6.39 -13.44
CA TYR A 69 -2.14 -5.93 -12.07
C TYR A 69 -2.62 -4.49 -11.95
N ASP A 70 -3.66 -4.24 -11.17
CA ASP A 70 -4.24 -2.90 -10.97
C ASP A 70 -3.90 -2.36 -9.58
N ASN A 71 -2.91 -1.46 -9.52
CA ASN A 71 -2.35 -0.92 -8.28
C ASN A 71 -2.72 0.55 -8.03
N VAL A 72 -3.46 1.20 -8.93
CA VAL A 72 -3.70 2.65 -8.85
C VAL A 72 -4.91 2.98 -7.97
N PHE A 73 -4.71 3.98 -7.11
CA PHE A 73 -5.78 4.76 -6.49
C PHE A 73 -5.47 6.25 -6.68
N ASP A 74 -6.42 7.03 -7.17
CA ASP A 74 -6.27 8.48 -7.30
C ASP A 74 -6.65 9.16 -5.98
N TRP A 75 -5.67 9.66 -5.25
CA TRP A 75 -5.88 10.27 -3.94
C TRP A 75 -6.62 11.61 -3.98
N GLN A 76 -6.70 12.26 -5.15
CA GLN A 76 -7.41 13.53 -5.32
C GLN A 76 -8.86 13.34 -5.74
N ARG A 77 -9.11 12.40 -6.67
CA ARG A 77 -10.42 12.19 -7.30
C ARG A 77 -11.12 10.90 -6.84
N GLY A 78 -10.41 10.04 -6.13
CA GLY A 78 -10.84 8.68 -5.87
C GLY A 78 -10.69 7.76 -7.10
N THR A 79 -10.98 6.48 -6.92
CA THR A 79 -11.08 5.49 -7.99
C THR A 79 -12.29 4.60 -7.72
N THR A 80 -13.29 4.72 -8.57
CA THR A 80 -14.60 4.08 -8.36
C THR A 80 -14.64 2.64 -8.85
N ALA A 81 -15.59 1.86 -8.33
CA ALA A 81 -15.85 0.49 -8.77
C ALA A 81 -16.14 0.40 -10.29
N THR A 82 -16.83 1.40 -10.87
CA THR A 82 -17.11 1.47 -12.31
C THR A 82 -15.83 1.59 -13.13
N GLN A 83 -14.88 2.41 -12.67
CA GLN A 83 -13.58 2.56 -13.32
C GLN A 83 -12.75 1.27 -13.20
N VAL A 84 -12.77 0.60 -12.04
CA VAL A 84 -12.08 -0.69 -11.85
C VAL A 84 -12.67 -1.77 -12.74
N SER A 85 -14.01 -1.89 -12.79
CA SER A 85 -14.71 -2.83 -13.66
C SER A 85 -14.44 -2.59 -15.14
N ALA A 86 -14.36 -1.32 -15.57
CA ALA A 86 -14.05 -0.97 -16.95
C ALA A 86 -12.67 -1.48 -17.39
N ALA A 87 -11.65 -1.36 -16.54
CA ALA A 87 -10.32 -1.90 -16.83
C ALA A 87 -10.31 -3.44 -16.83
N ALA A 88 -10.98 -4.05 -15.84
CA ALA A 88 -11.04 -5.51 -15.71
C ALA A 88 -11.75 -6.20 -16.90
N THR A 89 -12.73 -5.53 -17.50
CA THR A 89 -13.51 -6.07 -18.64
C THR A 89 -12.98 -5.65 -20.01
N ALA A 90 -12.05 -4.69 -20.07
CA ALA A 90 -11.47 -4.22 -21.35
C ALA A 90 -10.54 -5.24 -21.99
N VAL A 91 -9.84 -6.06 -21.20
CA VAL A 91 -8.91 -7.08 -21.68
C VAL A 91 -9.60 -8.43 -21.77
N LYS A 92 -9.48 -9.11 -22.90
CA LYS A 92 -10.06 -10.44 -23.12
C LYS A 92 -9.02 -11.54 -22.92
N GLY A 93 -9.49 -12.69 -22.45
CA GLY A 93 -8.67 -13.89 -22.33
C GLY A 93 -7.62 -13.85 -21.21
N LEU A 94 -7.87 -13.05 -20.16
CA LEU A 94 -7.03 -13.00 -18.97
C LEU A 94 -7.00 -14.35 -18.25
N SER A 95 -5.82 -14.74 -17.81
CA SER A 95 -5.65 -15.81 -16.82
C SER A 95 -5.87 -15.28 -15.39
N ARG A 96 -5.59 -13.99 -15.14
CA ARG A 96 -5.84 -13.33 -13.85
C ARG A 96 -5.91 -11.80 -13.94
N TYR A 97 -6.83 -11.22 -13.19
CA TYR A 97 -6.86 -9.80 -12.81
C TYR A 97 -6.55 -9.69 -11.32
N VAL A 98 -5.42 -9.10 -10.97
CA VAL A 98 -5.00 -8.89 -9.57
C VAL A 98 -5.25 -7.44 -9.20
N PHE A 99 -6.11 -7.21 -8.22
CA PHE A 99 -6.46 -5.86 -7.74
C PHE A 99 -5.83 -5.59 -6.38
N THR A 100 -5.08 -4.49 -6.27
CA THR A 100 -4.58 -4.02 -4.98
C THR A 100 -5.65 -3.22 -4.25
N SER A 101 -6.29 -3.88 -3.28
CA SER A 101 -7.23 -3.32 -2.33
C SER A 101 -6.51 -2.74 -1.10
N SER A 102 -7.06 -2.86 0.10
CA SER A 102 -6.47 -2.41 1.37
C SER A 102 -7.19 -3.04 2.56
N VAL A 103 -6.54 -3.13 3.72
CA VAL A 103 -7.23 -3.43 5.00
C VAL A 103 -8.22 -2.33 5.41
N ALA A 104 -8.18 -1.15 4.80
CA ALA A 104 -9.17 -0.09 5.02
C ALA A 104 -10.61 -0.47 4.60
N VAL A 105 -10.80 -1.63 3.94
CA VAL A 105 -12.10 -2.21 3.65
C VAL A 105 -12.79 -2.82 4.88
N TYR A 106 -12.07 -2.94 6.00
CA TYR A 106 -12.60 -3.44 7.27
C TYR A 106 -13.07 -2.31 8.18
N HIS A 107 -14.03 -2.61 9.06
CA HIS A 107 -14.34 -1.73 10.17
C HIS A 107 -13.16 -1.65 11.16
N PRO A 108 -12.88 -0.48 11.74
CA PRO A 108 -11.82 -0.39 12.75
C PRO A 108 -12.21 -1.10 14.06
N GLY A 109 -11.19 -1.49 14.84
CA GLY A 109 -11.33 -2.04 16.19
C GLY A 109 -11.44 -3.56 16.28
N GLY A 110 -11.29 -4.29 15.16
CA GLY A 110 -11.38 -5.76 15.15
C GLY A 110 -10.17 -6.46 14.56
N GLU A 111 -10.20 -7.80 14.67
CA GLU A 111 -9.31 -8.72 13.99
C GLU A 111 -10.11 -9.48 12.92
N TYR A 112 -9.61 -9.47 11.67
CA TYR A 112 -10.39 -9.90 10.51
C TYR A 112 -9.65 -10.92 9.65
N SER A 113 -10.36 -12.01 9.31
CA SER A 113 -10.07 -12.83 8.15
C SER A 113 -10.70 -12.21 6.89
N GLU A 114 -10.40 -12.77 5.71
CA GLU A 114 -10.84 -12.22 4.43
C GLU A 114 -12.33 -12.39 4.14
N ASP A 115 -13.02 -13.29 4.85
CA ASP A 115 -14.42 -13.67 4.59
C ASP A 115 -15.46 -12.80 5.32
N VAL A 116 -15.00 -11.77 6.05
CA VAL A 116 -15.89 -10.87 6.78
C VAL A 116 -16.54 -9.84 5.85
N GLU A 117 -17.66 -9.29 6.31
CA GLU A 117 -18.34 -8.19 5.63
C GLU A 117 -17.46 -6.93 5.58
N LEU A 118 -17.40 -6.30 4.42
CA LEU A 118 -16.64 -5.08 4.20
C LEU A 118 -17.48 -3.85 4.53
N VAL A 119 -16.80 -2.72 4.83
CA VAL A 119 -17.46 -1.43 5.06
C VAL A 119 -18.45 -1.09 3.93
N PRO A 120 -19.60 -0.47 4.24
CA PRO A 120 -20.59 -0.10 3.23
C PRO A 120 -20.12 1.05 2.32
N SER A 121 -20.87 1.30 1.24
CA SER A 121 -20.53 2.33 0.24
C SER A 121 -20.60 3.77 0.77
N ASP A 122 -21.39 4.00 1.80
CA ASP A 122 -21.54 5.30 2.49
C ASP A 122 -20.64 5.45 3.72
N TYR A 123 -19.67 4.55 3.89
CA TYR A 123 -18.72 4.62 5.00
C TYR A 123 -17.92 5.93 4.97
N PRO A 124 -17.72 6.62 6.13
CA PRO A 124 -17.06 7.92 6.18
C PRO A 124 -15.64 7.95 5.60
N ASN A 125 -14.88 6.85 5.71
CA ASN A 125 -13.61 6.72 5.02
C ASN A 125 -13.86 6.35 3.55
N SER A 126 -13.92 7.36 2.70
CA SER A 126 -14.19 7.20 1.26
C SER A 126 -13.17 6.30 0.53
N TYR A 127 -11.91 6.27 0.97
CA TYR A 127 -10.90 5.35 0.42
C TYR A 127 -11.27 3.89 0.69
N GLY A 128 -11.61 3.57 1.94
CA GLY A 128 -12.05 2.22 2.33
C GLY A 128 -13.33 1.82 1.60
N ALA A 129 -14.33 2.70 1.54
CA ALA A 129 -15.58 2.48 0.83
C ALA A 129 -15.36 2.17 -0.66
N GLN A 130 -14.56 2.99 -1.37
CA GLN A 130 -14.28 2.80 -2.80
C GLN A 130 -13.50 1.50 -3.08
N LYS A 131 -12.55 1.12 -2.19
CA LYS A 131 -11.86 -0.16 -2.30
C LYS A 131 -12.82 -1.34 -2.08
N ALA A 132 -13.69 -1.25 -1.08
CA ALA A 132 -14.72 -2.27 -0.80
C ALA A 132 -15.71 -2.41 -1.97
N ASP A 133 -16.19 -1.29 -2.53
CA ASP A 133 -17.07 -1.29 -3.71
C ASP A 133 -16.38 -1.91 -4.92
N SER A 134 -15.10 -1.62 -5.12
CA SER A 134 -14.32 -2.19 -6.21
C SER A 134 -14.19 -3.71 -6.07
N GLU A 135 -13.93 -4.22 -4.85
CA GLU A 135 -13.90 -5.66 -4.61
C GLU A 135 -15.27 -6.30 -4.85
N ARG A 136 -16.35 -5.71 -4.33
CA ARG A 136 -17.72 -6.21 -4.57
C ARG A 136 -18.04 -6.31 -6.06
N ALA A 137 -17.68 -5.30 -6.84
CA ALA A 137 -17.89 -5.30 -8.29
C ALA A 137 -17.05 -6.35 -9.01
N LEU A 138 -15.77 -6.49 -8.66
CA LEU A 138 -14.88 -7.51 -9.25
C LEU A 138 -15.36 -8.93 -8.92
N PHE A 139 -15.74 -9.20 -7.67
CA PHE A 139 -16.28 -10.50 -7.28
C PHE A 139 -17.67 -10.78 -7.88
N ALA A 140 -18.49 -9.76 -8.16
CA ALA A 140 -19.71 -9.93 -8.94
C ALA A 140 -19.39 -10.34 -10.38
N LEU A 141 -18.45 -9.67 -11.05
CA LEU A 141 -17.96 -10.05 -12.39
C LEU A 141 -17.38 -11.48 -12.42
N HIS A 142 -16.69 -11.87 -11.35
CA HIS A 142 -16.22 -13.25 -11.22
C HIS A 142 -17.36 -14.26 -11.19
N ARG A 143 -18.36 -14.04 -10.33
CA ARG A 143 -19.50 -14.98 -10.19
C ARG A 143 -20.38 -15.02 -11.43
N GLU A 144 -20.62 -13.88 -12.08
CA GLU A 144 -21.59 -13.73 -13.17
C GLU A 144 -20.99 -14.02 -14.55
N GLN A 145 -19.73 -13.68 -14.74
CA GLN A 145 -19.07 -13.71 -16.06
C GLN A 145 -17.80 -14.56 -16.08
N GLY A 146 -17.42 -15.16 -14.95
CA GLY A 146 -16.22 -15.98 -14.86
C GLY A 146 -14.91 -15.19 -14.93
N LEU A 147 -14.92 -13.86 -14.66
CA LEU A 147 -13.69 -13.07 -14.63
C LEU A 147 -12.70 -13.67 -13.62
N PRO A 148 -11.47 -14.07 -14.02
CA PRO A 148 -10.51 -14.63 -13.11
C PRO A 148 -9.87 -13.49 -12.26
N VAL A 149 -10.32 -13.32 -11.02
CA VAL A 149 -9.90 -12.20 -10.15
C VAL A 149 -9.30 -12.69 -8.83
N ALA A 150 -8.26 -11.98 -8.37
CA ALA A 150 -7.79 -12.05 -7.00
C ALA A 150 -7.60 -10.62 -6.45
N THR A 151 -7.81 -10.42 -5.15
CA THR A 151 -7.60 -9.12 -4.52
C THR A 151 -6.59 -9.22 -3.39
N LEU A 152 -5.76 -8.18 -3.21
CA LEU A 152 -4.79 -8.09 -2.14
C LEU A 152 -5.21 -6.96 -1.20
N ARG A 153 -5.22 -7.22 0.09
CA ARG A 153 -5.56 -6.25 1.15
C ARG A 153 -4.33 -5.95 2.00
N PRO A 154 -3.39 -5.15 1.50
CA PRO A 154 -2.22 -4.76 2.29
C PRO A 154 -2.61 -3.84 3.45
N ALA A 155 -1.92 -4.00 4.58
CA ALA A 155 -1.87 -3.05 5.69
C ALA A 155 -1.02 -1.82 5.31
N PHE A 156 -0.41 -1.11 6.27
CA PHE A 156 0.51 -0.02 5.94
C PHE A 156 1.72 -0.57 5.18
N ILE A 157 1.87 -0.13 3.93
CA ILE A 157 2.99 -0.57 3.10
C ILE A 157 4.20 0.32 3.40
N TYR A 158 5.37 -0.27 3.61
CA TYR A 158 6.66 0.39 3.72
C TYR A 158 7.63 -0.14 2.66
N GLY A 159 8.75 0.54 2.47
CA GLY A 159 9.77 0.08 1.53
C GLY A 159 10.27 1.18 0.60
N GLN A 160 11.18 0.80 -0.31
CA GLN A 160 11.82 1.71 -1.24
C GLN A 160 10.80 2.43 -2.11
N HIS A 161 11.13 3.67 -2.47
CA HIS A 161 10.28 4.52 -3.31
C HIS A 161 8.89 4.81 -2.74
N ASN A 162 8.73 4.71 -1.39
CA ASN A 162 7.49 5.07 -0.72
C ASN A 162 7.23 6.58 -0.86
N PRO A 163 6.09 7.01 -1.45
CA PRO A 163 5.80 8.43 -1.63
C PRO A 163 5.26 9.10 -0.35
N PHE A 164 5.03 8.34 0.72
CA PHE A 164 4.33 8.82 1.91
C PHE A 164 5.27 9.13 3.09
N GLU A 165 6.58 9.04 2.91
CA GLU A 165 7.57 9.41 3.92
C GLU A 165 7.37 8.76 5.32
N ARG A 166 6.75 7.59 5.40
CA ARG A 166 6.33 6.96 6.67
C ARG A 166 7.50 6.67 7.60
N GLU A 167 8.35 5.73 7.20
CA GLU A 167 9.54 5.32 7.94
C GLU A 167 10.62 6.41 7.91
N ALA A 168 10.76 7.12 6.79
CA ALA A 168 11.74 8.17 6.61
C ALA A 168 11.51 9.35 7.56
N PHE A 169 10.26 9.68 7.88
CA PHE A 169 9.90 10.67 8.88
C PHE A 169 10.59 10.41 10.23
N PHE A 170 10.59 9.17 10.69
CA PHE A 170 11.24 8.81 11.95
C PHE A 170 12.75 8.79 11.83
N TRP A 171 13.31 8.26 10.75
CA TRP A 171 14.76 8.23 10.55
C TRP A 171 15.37 9.62 10.47
N ASP A 172 14.70 10.58 9.81
CA ASP A 172 15.14 11.98 9.79
C ASP A 172 15.31 12.54 11.22
N ARG A 173 14.38 12.23 12.11
CA ARG A 173 14.39 12.69 13.51
C ARG A 173 15.40 11.94 14.38
N LEU A 174 15.41 10.63 14.28
CA LEU A 174 16.35 9.78 15.02
C LEU A 174 17.79 10.10 14.68
N LEU A 175 18.12 10.30 13.40
CA LEU A 175 19.48 10.67 12.96
C LEU A 175 19.86 12.08 13.42
N ALA A 176 18.89 13.00 13.51
CA ALA A 176 19.09 14.34 14.05
C ALA A 176 19.12 14.38 15.59
N GLY A 177 18.92 13.25 16.29
CA GLY A 177 18.86 13.19 17.75
C GLY A 177 17.65 13.92 18.35
N ARG A 178 16.54 13.96 17.62
CA ARG A 178 15.31 14.62 18.02
C ARG A 178 14.39 13.69 18.81
N PRO A 179 13.63 14.21 19.77
CA PRO A 179 12.54 13.47 20.40
C PRO A 179 11.49 13.06 19.38
N ILE A 180 10.85 11.93 19.60
CA ILE A 180 9.77 11.43 18.77
C ILE A 180 8.43 11.59 19.51
N VAL A 181 7.55 12.39 18.96
CA VAL A 181 6.20 12.58 19.51
C VAL A 181 5.38 11.32 19.24
N ILE A 182 4.79 10.77 20.31
CA ILE A 182 3.93 9.59 20.27
C ILE A 182 2.55 9.96 20.83
N PRO A 183 1.45 9.64 20.14
CA PRO A 183 0.10 9.87 20.62
C PRO A 183 -0.22 9.07 21.89
N ASP A 184 -0.77 9.74 22.89
CA ASP A 184 -1.25 9.14 24.14
C ASP A 184 -0.19 8.25 24.82
N ASP A 185 -0.52 6.98 25.10
CA ASP A 185 0.39 6.01 25.72
C ASP A 185 1.27 5.22 24.73
N GLY A 186 1.05 5.42 23.42
CA GLY A 186 1.79 4.71 22.37
C GLY A 186 1.48 3.22 22.23
N LEU A 187 0.44 2.73 22.91
CA LEU A 187 0.06 1.30 22.91
C LEU A 187 -0.89 0.91 21.77
N ALA A 188 -1.43 1.87 21.03
CA ALA A 188 -2.23 1.57 19.85
C ALA A 188 -1.42 0.71 18.88
N THR A 189 -2.07 -0.35 18.37
CA THR A 189 -1.41 -1.33 17.50
C THR A 189 -1.60 -0.99 16.03
N MET A 190 -0.63 -1.40 15.22
CA MET A 190 -0.65 -1.25 13.77
C MET A 190 0.05 -2.42 13.09
N GLN A 191 -0.23 -2.59 11.80
CA GLN A 191 0.40 -3.61 10.99
C GLN A 191 1.04 -3.01 9.75
N TRP A 192 2.11 -3.65 9.31
CA TRP A 192 2.92 -3.22 8.18
C TRP A 192 3.13 -4.36 7.20
N VAL A 193 3.40 -4.04 5.95
CA VAL A 193 3.82 -5.00 4.94
C VAL A 193 4.90 -4.40 4.04
N TYR A 194 5.90 -5.19 3.71
CA TYR A 194 6.98 -4.78 2.82
C TYR A 194 6.49 -4.68 1.37
N SER A 195 6.85 -3.62 0.65
CA SER A 195 6.43 -3.41 -0.75
C SER A 195 6.83 -4.56 -1.68
N GLN A 196 7.98 -5.19 -1.41
CA GLN A 196 8.44 -6.37 -2.15
C GLN A 196 7.55 -7.60 -1.90
N ASP A 197 6.99 -7.74 -0.69
CA ASP A 197 6.06 -8.82 -0.37
C ASP A 197 4.71 -8.63 -1.04
N VAL A 198 4.24 -7.38 -1.14
CA VAL A 198 3.02 -7.07 -1.91
C VAL A 198 3.20 -7.44 -3.38
N ALA A 199 4.36 -7.14 -3.95
CA ALA A 199 4.70 -7.53 -5.33
C ALA A 199 4.76 -9.06 -5.49
N ARG A 200 5.43 -9.77 -4.58
CA ARG A 200 5.46 -11.24 -4.58
C ARG A 200 4.07 -11.87 -4.44
N ALA A 201 3.25 -11.33 -3.53
CA ALA A 201 1.87 -11.77 -3.36
C ALA A 201 1.05 -11.60 -4.64
N ALA A 202 1.23 -10.47 -5.35
CA ALA A 202 0.54 -10.22 -6.61
C ALA A 202 0.92 -11.26 -7.68
N ILE A 203 2.20 -11.57 -7.80
CA ILE A 203 2.70 -12.59 -8.73
C ILE A 203 2.14 -13.97 -8.37
N LEU A 204 2.26 -14.41 -7.11
CA LEU A 204 1.75 -15.69 -6.65
C LEU A 204 0.23 -15.81 -6.83
N ALA A 205 -0.53 -14.76 -6.53
CA ALA A 205 -1.97 -14.72 -6.75
C ALA A 205 -2.34 -14.81 -8.24
N SER A 206 -1.47 -14.37 -9.15
CA SER A 206 -1.71 -14.52 -10.58
C SER A 206 -1.48 -15.95 -11.09
N GLU A 207 -0.60 -16.71 -10.46
CA GLU A 207 -0.18 -18.04 -10.88
C GLU A 207 -0.93 -19.19 -10.17
N THR A 208 -1.39 -18.93 -8.95
CA THR A 208 -2.03 -19.94 -8.11
C THR A 208 -3.51 -20.08 -8.46
N SER A 209 -3.95 -21.27 -8.86
CA SER A 209 -5.33 -21.50 -9.29
C SER A 209 -6.36 -21.24 -8.18
N VAL A 210 -6.05 -21.59 -6.93
CA VAL A 210 -6.93 -21.38 -5.78
C VAL A 210 -7.17 -19.89 -5.50
N ALA A 211 -6.30 -19.00 -5.97
CA ALA A 211 -6.48 -17.56 -5.77
C ALA A 211 -7.66 -16.97 -6.56
N ASN A 212 -8.25 -17.74 -7.47
CA ASN A 212 -9.36 -17.27 -8.29
C ASN A 212 -10.63 -17.06 -7.46
N GLY A 213 -11.09 -15.81 -7.39
CA GLY A 213 -12.24 -15.42 -6.57
C GLY A 213 -11.91 -15.18 -5.09
N HIS A 214 -10.62 -15.11 -4.72
CA HIS A 214 -10.19 -14.91 -3.34
C HIS A 214 -9.56 -13.54 -3.08
N ALA A 215 -9.67 -13.10 -1.83
CA ALA A 215 -8.94 -11.96 -1.28
C ALA A 215 -7.83 -12.45 -0.34
N TYR A 216 -6.75 -11.66 -0.19
CA TYR A 216 -5.61 -11.98 0.66
C TYR A 216 -5.19 -10.79 1.49
N ASN A 217 -5.19 -10.93 2.80
CA ASN A 217 -4.62 -9.97 3.73
C ASN A 217 -3.09 -10.04 3.70
N LEU A 218 -2.44 -8.89 3.69
CA LEU A 218 -0.98 -8.79 3.69
C LEU A 218 -0.53 -7.85 4.81
N ALA A 219 0.04 -8.41 5.87
CA ALA A 219 0.46 -7.67 7.06
C ALA A 219 1.49 -8.46 7.86
N ASN A 220 2.39 -7.79 8.60
CA ASN A 220 3.11 -8.46 9.66
C ASN A 220 2.13 -8.95 10.73
N TYR A 221 2.44 -10.09 11.34
CA TYR A 221 1.63 -10.67 12.42
C TYR A 221 2.56 -11.29 13.47
N PRO A 222 2.38 -11.00 14.76
CA PRO A 222 1.34 -10.13 15.36
C PRO A 222 1.51 -8.64 15.01
N PRO A 223 0.47 -7.80 15.26
CA PRO A 223 0.59 -6.34 15.17
C PRO A 223 1.64 -5.81 16.14
N ILE A 224 2.21 -4.65 15.83
CA ILE A 224 3.21 -3.96 16.66
C ILE A 224 2.60 -2.70 17.26
N THR A 225 2.97 -2.29 18.48
CA THR A 225 2.55 -1.02 19.04
C THR A 225 3.27 0.16 18.36
N GLN A 226 2.69 1.36 18.44
CA GLN A 226 3.31 2.58 17.93
C GLN A 226 4.70 2.81 18.55
N ALA A 227 4.79 2.72 19.87
CA ALA A 227 6.06 2.91 20.58
C ALA A 227 7.11 1.86 20.19
N ASP A 228 6.72 0.59 20.06
CA ASP A 228 7.65 -0.48 19.69
C ASP A 228 8.08 -0.38 18.21
N PHE A 229 7.20 0.11 17.34
CA PHE A 229 7.58 0.41 15.96
C PHE A 229 8.69 1.48 15.89
N VAL A 230 8.54 2.58 16.64
CA VAL A 230 9.59 3.62 16.69
C VAL A 230 10.88 3.10 17.31
N ARG A 231 10.79 2.30 18.39
CA ARG A 231 11.99 1.66 18.98
C ARG A 231 12.68 0.71 18.00
N LEU A 232 11.91 -0.02 17.20
CA LEU A 232 12.45 -0.88 16.14
C LEU A 232 13.22 -0.06 15.09
N LEU A 233 12.65 1.07 14.63
CA LEU A 233 13.31 1.98 13.69
C LEU A 233 14.60 2.58 14.29
N ALA A 234 14.58 2.97 15.57
CA ALA A 234 15.75 3.48 16.29
C ALA A 234 16.86 2.42 16.38
N GLY A 235 16.50 1.18 16.72
CA GLY A 235 17.46 0.07 16.76
C GLY A 235 18.12 -0.23 15.42
N ILE A 236 17.42 0.00 14.30
CA ILE A 236 18.00 -0.17 12.95
C ILE A 236 19.11 0.86 12.70
N VAL A 237 18.95 2.08 13.16
CA VAL A 237 19.93 3.16 12.97
C VAL A 237 20.96 3.26 14.11
N GLY A 238 20.93 2.30 15.05
CA GLY A 238 21.86 2.27 16.19
C GLY A 238 21.68 3.44 17.18
N LYS A 239 20.43 3.89 17.36
CA LYS A 239 20.05 4.98 18.27
C LYS A 239 19.04 4.48 19.29
N ASP A 240 18.94 5.20 20.41
CA ASP A 240 17.82 5.09 21.32
C ASP A 240 16.71 6.05 20.90
N ALA A 241 15.46 5.64 21.08
CA ALA A 241 14.32 6.49 20.81
C ALA A 241 13.94 7.27 22.08
N ASP A 242 14.06 8.60 22.01
CA ASP A 242 13.50 9.50 23.02
C ASP A 242 12.02 9.73 22.69
N LEU A 243 11.12 9.01 23.36
CA LEU A 243 9.67 9.05 23.10
C LEU A 243 9.01 10.07 24.02
N VAL A 244 8.34 11.08 23.43
CA VAL A 244 7.54 12.05 24.15
C VAL A 244 6.06 11.81 23.88
N HIS A 245 5.36 11.44 24.95
CA HIS A 245 3.93 11.14 24.89
C HIS A 245 3.11 12.45 24.93
N VAL A 246 2.29 12.65 23.91
CA VAL A 246 1.46 13.85 23.75
C VAL A 246 0.01 13.44 23.50
N ALA A 247 -0.92 14.09 24.21
CA ALA A 247 -2.34 13.82 24.03
C ALA A 247 -2.76 14.02 22.56
N ARG A 248 -3.50 13.07 22.03
CA ARG A 248 -3.99 13.05 20.65
C ARG A 248 -4.70 14.31 20.22
N GLU A 249 -5.58 14.83 21.08
CA GLU A 249 -6.33 16.06 20.82
C GLU A 249 -5.41 17.25 20.57
N ARG A 250 -4.26 17.28 21.25
CA ARG A 250 -3.28 18.33 21.07
C ARG A 250 -2.56 18.20 19.73
N ILE A 251 -2.14 16.98 19.36
CA ILE A 251 -1.54 16.68 18.05
C ILE A 251 -2.47 17.15 16.93
N GLN A 252 -3.75 16.80 17.01
CA GLN A 252 -4.77 17.20 16.03
C GLN A 252 -4.98 18.72 16.00
N LYS A 253 -5.03 19.37 17.17
CA LYS A 253 -5.20 20.83 17.29
C LYS A 253 -4.05 21.61 16.65
N LEU A 254 -2.84 21.05 16.65
CA LEU A 254 -1.65 21.65 16.03
C LEU A 254 -1.45 21.22 14.58
N GLY A 255 -2.47 20.66 13.95
CA GLY A 255 -2.49 20.40 12.51
C GLY A 255 -1.77 19.13 12.06
N GLY A 256 -1.57 18.17 12.97
CA GLY A 256 -1.11 16.82 12.59
C GLY A 256 -2.05 16.20 11.54
N GLY A 257 -1.58 16.01 10.32
CA GLY A 257 -2.40 15.54 9.19
C GLY A 257 -1.72 14.50 8.31
N LEU A 258 -2.55 13.64 7.71
CA LEU A 258 -2.09 12.50 6.89
C LEU A 258 -1.38 12.91 5.59
N PHE A 259 -1.80 14.03 4.97
CA PHE A 259 -1.42 14.35 3.58
C PHE A 259 -1.03 15.83 3.39
N ALA A 260 -0.94 16.59 4.46
CA ALA A 260 -0.54 17.99 4.40
C ALA A 260 0.64 18.26 5.34
N PRO A 261 1.60 19.14 4.96
CA PRO A 261 2.60 19.61 5.90
C PRO A 261 1.95 20.36 7.09
N PRO A 262 2.50 20.27 8.29
CA PRO A 262 3.61 19.39 8.64
C PRO A 262 3.17 17.93 8.65
N TYR A 263 3.83 17.09 7.86
CA TYR A 263 3.57 15.65 7.85
C TYR A 263 3.85 15.09 9.23
N TYR A 264 2.82 15.04 10.05
CA TYR A 264 2.92 14.28 11.26
C TYR A 264 2.49 12.85 10.99
N PHE A 265 3.44 11.96 11.02
CA PHE A 265 3.18 10.54 10.89
C PHE A 265 2.23 10.01 11.97
N GLY A 266 2.11 10.70 13.09
CA GLY A 266 1.11 10.47 14.11
C GLY A 266 -0.33 10.41 13.59
N ALA A 267 -0.63 11.05 12.47
CA ALA A 267 -1.94 10.89 11.84
C ALA A 267 -2.17 9.47 11.30
N TYR A 268 -1.13 8.76 10.84
CA TYR A 268 -1.22 7.33 10.54
C TYR A 268 -1.32 6.50 11.82
N LEU A 269 -0.59 6.89 12.85
CA LEU A 269 -0.66 6.25 14.15
C LEU A 269 -2.02 6.53 14.83
N ASP A 270 -2.74 7.54 14.38
CA ASP A 270 -4.02 7.96 14.93
C ASP A 270 -5.23 7.23 14.33
N LEU A 271 -5.00 6.41 13.31
CA LEU A 271 -6.06 5.59 12.76
C LEU A 271 -6.46 4.49 13.76
N PRO A 272 -7.77 4.27 13.94
CA PRO A 272 -8.23 3.16 14.77
C PRO A 272 -7.62 1.83 14.28
N PRO A 273 -7.18 0.95 15.19
CA PRO A 273 -6.49 -0.28 14.82
C PRO A 273 -7.41 -1.20 14.00
N VAL A 274 -6.84 -1.77 12.95
CA VAL A 274 -7.41 -2.89 12.19
C VAL A 274 -6.36 -3.98 12.20
N THR A 275 -6.72 -5.16 12.69
CA THR A 275 -5.85 -6.33 12.66
C THR A 275 -6.31 -7.28 11.57
N ALA A 276 -5.47 -7.51 10.58
CA ALA A 276 -5.70 -8.44 9.49
C ALA A 276 -4.97 -9.76 9.76
N ARG A 277 -5.70 -10.89 9.77
CA ARG A 277 -5.12 -12.24 9.84
C ARG A 277 -4.49 -12.58 8.50
N VAL A 278 -3.39 -13.30 8.53
CA VAL A 278 -2.57 -13.63 7.35
C VAL A 278 -2.46 -15.13 7.08
N ASP A 279 -3.37 -15.91 7.63
CA ASP A 279 -3.34 -17.36 7.51
C ASP A 279 -3.57 -17.81 6.05
N ARG A 280 -4.47 -17.14 5.33
CA ARG A 280 -4.82 -17.49 3.96
C ARG A 280 -3.67 -17.27 2.97
N VAL A 281 -2.97 -16.15 3.04
CA VAL A 281 -1.83 -15.90 2.15
C VAL A 281 -0.72 -16.94 2.33
N ARG A 282 -0.50 -17.41 3.56
CA ARG A 282 0.46 -18.48 3.87
C ARG A 282 0.00 -19.83 3.33
N SER A 283 -1.24 -20.22 3.63
CA SER A 283 -1.74 -21.57 3.32
C SER A 283 -2.03 -21.76 1.82
N GLU A 284 -2.54 -20.74 1.12
CA GLU A 284 -2.95 -20.85 -0.28
C GLU A 284 -1.88 -20.39 -1.25
N LEU A 285 -1.15 -19.30 -0.97
CA LEU A 285 -0.10 -18.79 -1.83
C LEU A 285 1.30 -19.26 -1.43
N GLY A 286 1.46 -19.92 -0.27
CA GLY A 286 2.76 -20.34 0.24
C GLY A 286 3.72 -19.17 0.52
N LEU A 287 3.19 -17.96 0.73
CA LEU A 287 3.99 -16.77 0.93
C LEU A 287 4.31 -16.56 2.40
N GLU A 288 5.59 -16.66 2.73
CA GLU A 288 6.11 -16.15 3.99
C GLU A 288 6.51 -14.68 3.82
N LEU A 289 5.90 -13.81 4.63
CA LEU A 289 6.19 -12.38 4.61
C LEU A 289 7.55 -12.10 5.25
N THR A 290 8.25 -11.13 4.70
CA THR A 290 9.54 -10.67 5.23
C THR A 290 9.37 -10.19 6.67
N PRO A 291 10.19 -10.66 7.63
CA PRO A 291 10.17 -10.12 8.99
C PRO A 291 10.29 -8.60 8.98
N LEU A 292 9.45 -7.91 9.74
CA LEU A 292 9.36 -6.44 9.72
C LEU A 292 10.73 -5.75 9.88
N GLN A 293 11.55 -6.25 10.80
CA GLN A 293 12.90 -5.73 11.04
C GLN A 293 13.81 -5.85 9.80
N ASP A 294 13.71 -6.96 9.06
CA ASP A 294 14.59 -7.20 7.92
C ASP A 294 14.20 -6.32 6.72
N GLY A 295 12.91 -6.22 6.42
CA GLY A 295 12.41 -5.31 5.38
C GLY A 295 12.69 -3.84 5.69
N LEU A 296 12.59 -3.43 6.96
CA LEU A 296 12.95 -2.08 7.39
C LEU A 296 14.45 -1.81 7.27
N ARG A 297 15.33 -2.79 7.57
CA ARG A 297 16.79 -2.65 7.32
C ARG A 297 17.11 -2.45 5.85
N GLU A 298 16.47 -3.21 4.96
CA GLU A 298 16.63 -3.04 3.51
C GLU A 298 16.14 -1.66 3.06
N THR A 299 15.01 -1.21 3.60
CA THR A 299 14.46 0.12 3.32
C THR A 299 15.39 1.22 3.82
N PHE A 300 15.99 1.06 4.98
CA PHE A 300 16.96 2.02 5.54
C PHE A 300 18.23 2.12 4.70
N ARG A 301 18.78 0.99 4.23
CA ARG A 301 19.93 1.00 3.31
C ARG A 301 19.66 1.79 2.02
N TRP A 302 18.45 1.69 1.49
CA TRP A 302 18.02 2.49 0.37
C TRP A 302 17.87 3.96 0.76
N TYR A 303 17.26 4.25 1.91
CA TYR A 303 17.07 5.61 2.43
C TYR A 303 18.41 6.36 2.56
N GLU A 304 19.47 5.74 3.08
CA GLU A 304 20.79 6.33 3.22
C GLU A 304 21.43 6.77 1.89
N GLN A 305 21.02 6.18 0.79
CA GLN A 305 21.53 6.48 -0.56
C GLN A 305 20.75 7.62 -1.24
N GLN A 306 19.65 8.09 -0.64
CA GLN A 306 18.83 9.12 -1.25
C GLN A 306 19.32 10.52 -0.90
N GLN A 307 19.31 11.41 -1.89
CA GLN A 307 19.43 12.85 -1.63
C GLN A 307 18.09 13.36 -1.11
N ARG A 308 18.03 13.72 0.15
CA ARG A 308 16.83 14.19 0.81
C ARG A 308 16.95 15.68 1.17
N PRO A 309 15.85 16.45 1.11
CA PRO A 309 15.83 17.80 1.65
C PRO A 309 16.09 17.76 3.16
N GLN A 310 16.58 18.87 3.70
CA GLN A 310 16.67 19.01 5.16
C GLN A 310 15.29 18.92 5.77
N PRO A 311 15.08 18.06 6.78
CA PRO A 311 13.79 17.93 7.43
C PRO A 311 13.44 19.20 8.22
N ASP A 312 12.17 19.58 8.20
CA ASP A 312 11.63 20.67 9.03
C ASP A 312 11.08 20.07 10.33
N PHE A 313 11.56 20.57 11.48
CA PHE A 313 11.14 20.14 12.81
C PHE A 313 10.32 21.20 13.55
N SER A 314 9.94 22.29 12.90
CA SER A 314 9.24 23.41 13.53
C SER A 314 7.92 23.02 14.18
N TRP A 315 7.22 22.08 13.58
CA TRP A 315 5.97 21.57 14.14
C TRP A 315 6.19 20.81 15.45
N GLU A 316 7.19 19.93 15.53
CA GLU A 316 7.52 19.20 16.76
C GLU A 316 8.02 20.15 17.84
N ASP A 317 8.78 21.20 17.48
CA ASP A 317 9.23 22.22 18.43
C ASP A 317 8.03 22.94 19.06
N GLU A 318 6.99 23.24 18.27
CA GLU A 318 5.72 23.83 18.79
C GLU A 318 4.97 22.83 19.68
N VAL A 319 4.88 21.56 19.28
CA VAL A 319 4.23 20.51 20.07
C VAL A 319 4.92 20.33 21.40
N LEU A 320 6.26 20.31 21.43
CA LEU A 320 7.08 20.06 22.60
C LEU A 320 7.13 21.29 23.55
N ALA A 321 7.24 22.50 22.99
CA ALA A 321 7.33 23.75 23.81
C ALA A 321 6.13 23.98 24.74
N SER A 322 5.01 23.40 24.44
CA SER A 322 3.80 23.59 25.19
C SER A 322 3.44 22.39 26.07
N THR A 323 4.37 21.47 26.30
CA THR A 323 4.23 20.37 27.29
C THR A 323 4.78 20.77 28.68
N GLU A 324 5.36 21.96 28.81
CA GLU A 324 5.69 22.62 30.09
C GLU A 324 4.51 23.48 30.58
#